data_65288209e1be84d0acb8a822f53267e7
#
_entry.id   65288209e1be84d0acb8a822f53267e7
#
_cell.length_a   1.000
_cell.length_b   1.000
_cell.length_c   1.000
_cell.angle_alpha   90.00
_cell.angle_beta   90.00
_cell.angle_gamma   90.00
#
_symmetry.space_group_name_H-M   'P 1'
#
loop_
_entity.id
_entity.type
_entity.pdbx_description
1 polymer ?
#
loop_
_entity_poly.entity_id
_entity_poly.type
_entity_poly.pdbx_seq_one_letter_code
_entity_poly.pdbx_strand_id
1 'polypeptide(L)'
;MLAVLDRYLLKEVMKVFLAVLGTVLLIVLSLLMLRALEDVNAGALASDIVLRFMGLRIASDLSSLLPPIFFAAVLMTLGRMAQHSELIAFAACGIGPIRTYRALFYAAVPVALAAGWLTLYVRPLVVTELMQTRTSQQDEAQQLFGIKPGRFYQHDNGRITLFVDDIQDSSHLRNIFIHDQREEVIKIVLSGEGMLRQDEETGQQFITLIDGRRYDGKPGTANYAIGEFDRYSLRLKQRQTEDAQSQKRATFPTSSLLGSDNLRDKAELQYRLSSPLAVLSLTLLAV
;
A
#
# COMPACT_ATOMS: atom_id res chain seq x y z
N MET A 1 33.53 5.59 -27.51
CA MET A 1 32.57 6.44 -28.23
C MET A 1 31.36 5.60 -28.61
N LEU A 2 30.13 5.97 -28.19
CA LEU A 2 28.89 5.33 -28.65
C LEU A 2 28.73 5.61 -30.16
N ALA A 3 28.52 4.56 -30.96
CA ALA A 3 28.24 4.75 -32.38
C ALA A 3 26.91 5.51 -32.57
N VAL A 4 26.72 6.13 -33.72
CA VAL A 4 25.52 6.89 -34.02
C VAL A 4 24.26 6.09 -33.80
N LEU A 5 24.28 4.79 -34.16
CA LEU A 5 23.19 3.86 -33.93
C LEU A 5 22.87 3.65 -32.45
N ASP A 6 23.90 3.48 -31.61
CA ASP A 6 23.71 3.26 -30.18
C ASP A 6 23.02 4.47 -29.54
N ARG A 7 23.38 5.69 -29.98
CA ARG A 7 22.71 6.94 -29.54
C ARG A 7 21.26 7.03 -30.03
N TYR A 8 20.99 6.60 -31.24
CA TYR A 8 19.64 6.58 -31.81
C TYR A 8 18.74 5.65 -30.99
N LEU A 9 19.16 4.39 -30.80
CA LEU A 9 18.43 3.41 -29.99
C LEU A 9 18.20 3.89 -28.55
N LEU A 10 19.26 4.42 -27.92
CA LEU A 10 19.16 4.95 -26.56
C LEU A 10 18.12 6.07 -26.46
N LYS A 11 18.18 7.04 -27.39
CA LYS A 11 17.22 8.15 -27.39
C LYS A 11 15.79 7.67 -27.59
N GLU A 12 15.60 6.71 -28.51
CA GLU A 12 14.28 6.23 -28.84
C GLU A 12 13.65 5.43 -27.70
N VAL A 13 14.41 4.52 -27.08
CA VAL A 13 13.97 3.79 -25.87
C VAL A 13 13.65 4.75 -24.72
N MET A 14 14.53 5.75 -24.49
CA MET A 14 14.31 6.72 -23.40
C MET A 14 13.10 7.62 -23.64
N LYS A 15 12.82 8.00 -24.88
CA LYS A 15 11.59 8.75 -25.21
C LYS A 15 10.34 7.95 -24.88
N VAL A 16 10.28 6.70 -25.36
CA VAL A 16 9.14 5.81 -25.07
C VAL A 16 9.05 5.52 -23.58
N PHE A 17 10.17 5.25 -22.93
CA PHE A 17 10.22 5.03 -21.48
C PHE A 17 9.65 6.20 -20.70
N LEU A 18 10.08 7.44 -21.00
CA LEU A 18 9.56 8.64 -20.33
C LEU A 18 8.07 8.88 -20.61
N ALA A 19 7.61 8.58 -21.84
CA ALA A 19 6.20 8.69 -22.18
C ALA A 19 5.35 7.67 -21.42
N VAL A 20 5.76 6.39 -21.38
CA VAL A 20 5.05 5.34 -20.65
C VAL A 20 5.11 5.60 -19.15
N LEU A 21 6.28 5.99 -18.62
CA LEU A 21 6.44 6.37 -17.22
C LEU A 21 5.50 7.51 -16.83
N GLY A 22 5.44 8.57 -17.63
CA GLY A 22 4.55 9.70 -17.39
C GLY A 22 3.08 9.29 -17.40
N THR A 23 2.66 8.46 -18.36
CA THR A 23 1.28 7.94 -18.44
C THR A 23 0.94 7.10 -17.21
N VAL A 24 1.81 6.15 -16.83
CA VAL A 24 1.58 5.30 -15.65
C VAL A 24 1.55 6.13 -14.37
N LEU A 25 2.46 7.11 -14.21
CA LEU A 25 2.45 8.01 -13.06
C LEU A 25 1.16 8.82 -12.96
N LEU A 26 0.62 9.32 -14.06
CA LEU A 26 -0.68 10.02 -14.08
C LEU A 26 -1.81 9.11 -13.61
N ILE A 27 -1.85 7.86 -14.07
CA ILE A 27 -2.85 6.87 -13.64
C ILE A 27 -2.70 6.59 -12.14
N VAL A 28 -1.48 6.31 -11.68
CA VAL A 28 -1.20 6.04 -10.26
C VAL A 28 -1.56 7.25 -9.40
N LEU A 29 -1.22 8.47 -9.83
CA LEU A 29 -1.57 9.71 -9.14
C LEU A 29 -3.09 9.86 -9.00
N SER A 30 -3.84 9.59 -10.07
CA SER A 30 -5.31 9.66 -10.05
C SER A 30 -5.92 8.65 -9.06
N LEU A 31 -5.40 7.42 -9.03
CA LEU A 31 -5.85 6.39 -8.09
C LEU A 31 -5.49 6.73 -6.63
N LEU A 32 -4.29 7.28 -6.40
CA LEU A 32 -3.88 7.73 -5.08
C LEU A 32 -4.71 8.91 -4.59
N MET A 33 -5.07 9.84 -5.48
CA MET A 33 -5.95 10.97 -5.17
C MET A 33 -7.33 10.49 -4.72
N LEU A 34 -7.90 9.51 -5.43
CA LEU A 34 -9.19 8.93 -5.05
C LEU A 34 -9.15 8.31 -3.65
N ARG A 35 -8.12 7.49 -3.37
CA ARG A 35 -7.93 6.86 -2.05
C ARG A 35 -7.69 7.90 -0.94
N ALA A 36 -6.89 8.93 -1.24
CA ALA A 36 -6.64 9.99 -0.27
C ALA A 36 -7.91 10.78 0.08
N LEU A 37 -8.80 11.01 -0.89
CA LEU A 37 -10.11 11.63 -0.64
C LEU A 37 -11.02 10.71 0.22
N GLU A 38 -11.00 9.41 -0.01
CA GLU A 38 -11.69 8.43 0.83
C GLU A 38 -11.17 8.47 2.28
N ASP A 39 -9.84 8.49 2.46
CA ASP A 39 -9.19 8.56 3.79
C ASP A 39 -9.51 9.89 4.50
N VAL A 40 -9.57 11.02 3.80
CA VAL A 40 -9.97 12.31 4.35
C VAL A 40 -11.45 12.30 4.75
N ASN A 41 -12.33 11.78 3.90
CA ASN A 41 -13.75 11.69 4.21
C ASN A 41 -14.04 10.75 5.40
N ALA A 42 -13.26 9.69 5.53
CA ALA A 42 -13.31 8.80 6.68
C ALA A 42 -12.70 9.44 7.97
N GLY A 43 -12.06 10.60 7.85
CA GLY A 43 -11.37 11.27 8.95
C GLY A 43 -10.07 10.58 9.37
N ALA A 44 -9.56 9.67 8.53
CA ALA A 44 -8.31 8.94 8.76
C ALA A 44 -7.07 9.73 8.37
N LEU A 45 -7.23 10.79 7.56
CA LEU A 45 -6.16 11.67 7.13
C LEU A 45 -6.59 13.14 7.20
N ALA A 46 -5.73 14.00 7.75
CA ALA A 46 -5.97 15.43 7.74
C ALA A 46 -5.72 16.00 6.34
N SER A 47 -6.55 16.93 5.90
CA SER A 47 -6.54 17.45 4.51
C SER A 47 -5.25 18.22 4.15
N ASP A 48 -4.55 18.78 5.12
CA ASP A 48 -3.31 19.52 4.96
C ASP A 48 -2.09 18.63 4.65
N ILE A 49 -2.16 17.34 5.04
CA ILE A 49 -1.05 16.37 4.89
C ILE A 49 -1.19 15.52 3.62
N VAL A 50 -2.36 15.55 2.97
CA VAL A 50 -2.68 14.69 1.80
C VAL A 50 -1.60 14.79 0.71
N LEU A 51 -1.23 15.99 0.33
CA LEU A 51 -0.27 16.20 -0.78
C LEU A 51 1.12 15.63 -0.44
N ARG A 52 1.58 15.81 0.80
CA ARG A 52 2.84 15.26 1.30
C ARG A 52 2.78 13.73 1.33
N PHE A 53 1.71 13.18 1.86
CA PHE A 53 1.47 11.73 1.91
C PHE A 53 1.45 11.09 0.52
N MET A 54 0.78 11.72 -0.45
CA MET A 54 0.76 11.27 -1.85
C MET A 54 2.15 11.28 -2.49
N GLY A 55 2.92 12.36 -2.30
CA GLY A 55 4.28 12.47 -2.81
C GLY A 55 5.20 11.37 -2.26
N LEU A 56 5.14 11.12 -0.97
CA LEU A 56 5.87 10.05 -0.32
C LEU A 56 5.44 8.67 -0.84
N ARG A 57 4.15 8.46 -1.03
CA ARG A 57 3.63 7.18 -1.54
C ARG A 57 4.11 6.90 -2.96
N ILE A 58 4.06 7.90 -3.86
CA ILE A 58 4.58 7.78 -5.22
C ILE A 58 6.07 7.44 -5.20
N ALA A 59 6.87 8.13 -4.38
CA ALA A 59 8.31 7.87 -4.26
C ALA A 59 8.61 6.44 -3.79
N SER A 60 7.80 5.90 -2.86
CA SER A 60 7.90 4.51 -2.42
C SER A 60 7.59 3.51 -3.53
N ASP A 61 6.50 3.75 -4.28
CA ASP A 61 5.99 2.79 -5.25
C ASP A 61 6.76 2.85 -6.58
N LEU A 62 7.41 3.99 -6.88
CA LEU A 62 8.15 4.23 -8.13
C LEU A 62 9.23 3.17 -8.38
N SER A 63 9.94 2.74 -7.35
CA SER A 63 11.00 1.73 -7.47
C SER A 63 10.49 0.39 -8.02
N SER A 64 9.26 0.01 -7.68
CA SER A 64 8.62 -1.23 -8.13
C SER A 64 8.03 -1.11 -9.53
N LEU A 65 7.70 0.11 -9.96
CA LEU A 65 7.11 0.40 -11.27
C LEU A 65 8.17 0.52 -12.38
N LEU A 66 9.41 0.90 -12.06
CA LEU A 66 10.47 1.10 -13.06
C LEU A 66 10.76 -0.13 -13.92
N PRO A 67 10.94 -1.37 -13.38
CA PRO A 67 11.26 -2.53 -14.20
C PRO A 67 10.19 -2.87 -15.25
N PRO A 68 8.90 -3.02 -14.91
CA PRO A 68 7.88 -3.35 -15.91
C PRO A 68 7.64 -2.23 -16.93
N ILE A 69 7.75 -0.96 -16.50
CA ILE A 69 7.63 0.18 -17.41
C ILE A 69 8.78 0.22 -18.42
N PHE A 70 10.01 -0.01 -17.97
CA PHE A 70 11.16 -0.05 -18.84
C PHE A 70 11.07 -1.21 -19.83
N PHE A 71 10.68 -2.40 -19.37
CA PHE A 71 10.44 -3.56 -20.23
C PHE A 71 9.40 -3.26 -21.32
N ALA A 72 8.25 -2.69 -20.93
CA ALA A 72 7.22 -2.30 -21.89
C ALA A 72 7.75 -1.27 -22.91
N ALA A 73 8.54 -0.30 -22.46
CA ALA A 73 9.15 0.71 -23.34
C ALA A 73 10.11 0.08 -24.36
N VAL A 74 10.92 -0.89 -23.93
CA VAL A 74 11.82 -1.64 -24.84
C VAL A 74 11.01 -2.41 -25.86
N LEU A 75 10.00 -3.18 -25.44
CA LEU A 75 9.14 -3.94 -26.34
C LEU A 75 8.41 -3.04 -27.35
N MET A 76 7.86 -1.91 -26.89
CA MET A 76 7.19 -0.96 -27.78
C MET A 76 8.16 -0.33 -28.80
N THR A 77 9.37 -0.01 -28.36
CA THR A 77 10.40 0.55 -29.26
C THR A 77 10.83 -0.46 -30.32
N LEU A 78 11.17 -1.68 -29.89
CA LEU A 78 11.58 -2.74 -30.82
C LEU A 78 10.44 -3.16 -31.76
N GLY A 79 9.22 -3.26 -31.23
CA GLY A 79 8.03 -3.58 -32.04
C GLY A 79 7.77 -2.53 -33.12
N ARG A 80 7.90 -1.25 -32.79
CA ARG A 80 7.78 -0.17 -33.76
C ARG A 80 8.89 -0.21 -34.81
N MET A 81 10.13 -0.43 -34.40
CA MET A 81 11.27 -0.54 -35.32
C MET A 81 11.12 -1.75 -36.24
N ALA A 82 10.59 -2.86 -35.76
CA ALA A 82 10.28 -4.04 -36.56
C ALA A 82 9.20 -3.74 -37.63
N GLN A 83 8.12 -3.05 -37.25
CA GLN A 83 7.04 -2.65 -38.14
C GLN A 83 7.53 -1.72 -39.27
N HIS A 84 8.48 -0.84 -38.97
CA HIS A 84 9.08 0.07 -39.94
C HIS A 84 10.27 -0.55 -40.70
N SER A 85 10.53 -1.86 -40.55
CA SER A 85 11.64 -2.57 -41.18
C SER A 85 13.04 -2.03 -40.85
N GLU A 86 13.15 -1.20 -39.80
CA GLU A 86 14.44 -0.64 -39.37
C GLU A 86 15.42 -1.73 -38.91
N LEU A 87 14.92 -2.76 -38.21
CA LEU A 87 15.74 -3.89 -37.76
C LEU A 87 16.30 -4.69 -38.97
N ILE A 88 15.51 -4.83 -40.05
CA ILE A 88 15.94 -5.50 -41.29
C ILE A 88 17.01 -4.64 -41.97
N ALA A 89 16.82 -3.32 -42.03
CA ALA A 89 17.82 -2.42 -42.57
C ALA A 89 19.15 -2.47 -41.79
N PHE A 90 19.10 -2.59 -40.47
CA PHE A 90 20.33 -2.76 -39.66
C PHE A 90 21.03 -4.07 -39.95
N ALA A 91 20.27 -5.17 -40.10
CA ALA A 91 20.83 -6.46 -40.47
C ALA A 91 21.48 -6.43 -41.85
N ALA A 92 20.84 -5.77 -42.84
CA ALA A 92 21.38 -5.58 -44.17
C ALA A 92 22.68 -4.76 -44.20
N CYS A 93 22.85 -3.83 -43.25
CA CYS A 93 24.10 -3.09 -43.02
C CYS A 93 25.16 -3.87 -42.23
N GLY A 94 24.96 -5.16 -41.96
CA GLY A 94 25.89 -6.00 -41.20
C GLY A 94 25.85 -5.76 -39.69
N ILE A 95 24.83 -5.09 -39.18
CA ILE A 95 24.65 -4.85 -37.75
C ILE A 95 23.89 -6.02 -37.13
N GLY A 96 24.64 -6.91 -36.48
CA GLY A 96 24.07 -8.09 -35.86
C GLY A 96 23.27 -7.76 -34.56
N PRO A 97 22.43 -8.71 -34.10
CA PRO A 97 21.56 -8.52 -32.91
C PRO A 97 22.34 -8.21 -31.65
N ILE A 98 23.57 -8.72 -31.50
CA ILE A 98 24.42 -8.46 -30.33
C ILE A 98 24.67 -6.96 -30.13
N ARG A 99 24.76 -6.19 -31.20
CA ARG A 99 24.96 -4.74 -31.12
C ARG A 99 23.70 -4.02 -30.64
N THR A 100 22.52 -4.49 -31.03
CA THR A 100 21.24 -4.00 -30.52
C THR A 100 21.11 -4.28 -29.03
N TYR A 101 21.45 -5.52 -28.59
CA TYR A 101 21.50 -5.86 -27.16
C TYR A 101 22.40 -4.92 -26.36
N ARG A 102 23.61 -4.65 -26.87
CA ARG A 102 24.56 -3.76 -26.22
C ARG A 102 23.98 -2.34 -26.05
N ALA A 103 23.33 -1.81 -27.06
CA ALA A 103 22.73 -0.48 -27.01
C ALA A 103 21.57 -0.42 -25.98
N LEU A 104 20.72 -1.46 -25.94
CA LEU A 104 19.65 -1.58 -24.95
C LEU A 104 20.18 -1.73 -23.52
N PHE A 105 21.28 -2.48 -23.38
CA PHE A 105 21.93 -2.62 -22.07
C PHE A 105 22.49 -1.29 -21.55
N TYR A 106 23.03 -0.44 -22.44
CA TYR A 106 23.43 0.93 -22.06
C TYR A 106 22.24 1.79 -21.61
N ALA A 107 21.03 1.54 -22.14
CA ALA A 107 19.82 2.19 -21.64
C ALA A 107 19.34 1.59 -20.32
N ALA A 108 19.48 0.28 -20.14
CA ALA A 108 19.03 -0.43 -18.94
C ALA A 108 19.87 -0.10 -17.69
N VAL A 109 21.18 0.07 -17.85
CA VAL A 109 22.08 0.33 -16.70
C VAL A 109 21.70 1.57 -15.89
N PRO A 110 21.50 2.76 -16.47
CA PRO A 110 21.12 3.93 -15.70
C PRO A 110 19.73 3.77 -15.04
N VAL A 111 18.80 3.09 -15.70
CA VAL A 111 17.48 2.81 -15.11
C VAL A 111 17.59 1.81 -13.96
N ALA A 112 18.41 0.76 -14.10
CA ALA A 112 18.71 -0.19 -13.04
C ALA A 112 19.37 0.47 -11.82
N LEU A 113 20.34 1.37 -12.07
CA LEU A 113 20.98 2.14 -11.01
C LEU A 113 19.99 3.08 -10.30
N ALA A 114 19.12 3.74 -11.05
CA ALA A 114 18.08 4.59 -10.50
C ALA A 114 17.08 3.77 -9.66
N ALA A 115 16.64 2.61 -10.16
CA ALA A 115 15.76 1.69 -9.42
C ALA A 115 16.44 1.17 -8.15
N GLY A 116 17.70 0.79 -8.22
CA GLY A 116 18.48 0.34 -7.07
C GLY A 116 18.66 1.45 -6.02
N TRP A 117 18.99 2.66 -6.45
CA TRP A 117 19.11 3.80 -5.54
C TRP A 117 17.78 4.12 -4.85
N LEU A 118 16.66 4.13 -5.60
CA LEU A 118 15.33 4.32 -5.04
C LEU A 118 14.98 3.24 -4.02
N THR A 119 15.23 1.97 -4.34
CA THR A 119 14.83 0.85 -3.47
C THR A 119 15.68 0.74 -2.21
N LEU A 120 17.00 1.00 -2.33
CA LEU A 120 17.94 0.81 -1.22
C LEU A 120 18.01 2.00 -0.26
N TYR A 121 17.84 3.23 -0.77
CA TYR A 121 17.99 4.46 0.02
C TYR A 121 16.67 5.22 0.20
N VAL A 122 15.95 5.48 -0.88
CA VAL A 122 14.77 6.36 -0.81
C VAL A 122 13.60 5.65 -0.13
N ARG A 123 13.34 4.40 -0.50
CA ARG A 123 12.21 3.62 0.05
C ARG A 123 12.21 3.52 1.57
N PRO A 124 13.29 3.12 2.28
CA PRO A 124 13.27 3.04 3.74
C PRO A 124 13.01 4.40 4.41
N LEU A 125 13.58 5.49 3.89
CA LEU A 125 13.34 6.84 4.42
C LEU A 125 11.88 7.24 4.27
N VAL A 126 11.33 7.05 3.08
CA VAL A 126 9.95 7.39 2.76
C VAL A 126 8.96 6.56 3.57
N VAL A 127 9.18 5.25 3.70
CA VAL A 127 8.29 4.37 4.49
C VAL A 127 8.36 4.73 5.97
N THR A 128 9.52 5.11 6.49
CA THR A 128 9.66 5.58 7.87
C THR A 128 8.83 6.85 8.10
N GLU A 129 8.91 7.81 7.21
CA GLU A 129 8.16 9.06 7.30
C GLU A 129 6.65 8.84 7.13
N LEU A 130 6.23 7.96 6.22
CA LEU A 130 4.84 7.54 6.08
C LEU A 130 4.30 6.89 7.35
N MET A 131 5.10 6.04 8.01
CA MET A 131 4.70 5.42 9.27
C MET A 131 4.61 6.44 10.41
N GLN A 132 5.59 7.31 10.55
CA GLN A 132 5.56 8.37 11.55
C GLN A 132 4.34 9.27 11.38
N THR A 133 4.05 9.69 10.15
CA THR A 133 2.86 10.49 9.84
C THR A 133 1.58 9.76 10.20
N ARG A 134 1.48 8.47 9.91
CA ARG A 134 0.31 7.65 10.31
C ARG A 134 0.22 7.49 11.82
N THR A 135 1.34 7.24 12.50
CA THR A 135 1.36 7.06 13.95
C THR A 135 0.99 8.35 14.66
N SER A 136 1.55 9.50 14.25
CA SER A 136 1.18 10.81 14.83
C SER A 136 -0.31 11.12 14.64
N GLN A 137 -0.89 10.80 13.50
CA GLN A 137 -2.32 10.96 13.26
C GLN A 137 -3.17 9.92 13.98
N GLN A 138 -2.65 8.71 14.14
CA GLN A 138 -3.29 7.68 14.97
C GLN A 138 -3.21 8.05 16.45
N ASP A 139 -2.13 8.68 16.91
CA ASP A 139 -2.02 9.14 18.30
C ASP A 139 -2.96 10.33 18.59
N GLU A 140 -3.12 11.26 17.63
CA GLU A 140 -4.16 12.28 17.69
C GLU A 140 -5.58 11.71 17.55
N ALA A 141 -5.76 10.66 16.73
CA ALA A 141 -7.02 9.92 16.61
C ALA A 141 -7.17 8.85 17.70
N GLN A 142 -6.09 8.36 18.33
CA GLN A 142 -6.12 7.45 19.48
C GLN A 142 -6.55 8.15 20.77
N GLN A 143 -6.42 9.45 20.87
CA GLN A 143 -7.15 10.18 21.92
C GLN A 143 -8.68 10.02 21.81
N LEU A 144 -9.19 9.58 20.63
CA LEU A 144 -10.61 9.33 20.38
C LEU A 144 -10.88 8.01 19.62
N PHE A 145 -9.91 7.09 19.51
CA PHE A 145 -10.02 5.80 18.75
C PHE A 145 -10.58 5.94 17.33
N GLY A 146 -10.43 7.12 16.71
CA GLY A 146 -11.01 7.41 15.39
C GLY A 146 -12.54 7.38 15.34
N ILE A 147 -13.19 7.16 16.48
CA ILE A 147 -14.66 7.15 16.58
C ILE A 147 -15.12 8.57 16.89
N LYS A 148 -15.82 9.20 15.94
CA LYS A 148 -16.47 10.50 16.16
C LYS A 148 -17.92 10.24 16.60
N PRO A 149 -18.42 10.93 17.63
CA PRO A 149 -19.80 10.78 18.04
C PRO A 149 -20.79 11.08 16.92
N GLY A 150 -21.93 10.42 16.92
CA GLY A 150 -23.01 10.62 15.98
C GLY A 150 -22.81 10.03 14.59
N ARG A 151 -21.82 9.13 14.39
CA ARG A 151 -21.56 8.49 13.10
C ARG A 151 -21.58 6.97 13.20
N PHE A 152 -21.97 6.32 12.09
CA PHE A 152 -21.87 4.88 11.91
C PHE A 152 -20.49 4.51 11.37
N TYR A 153 -19.84 3.55 12.02
CA TYR A 153 -18.56 2.99 11.61
C TYR A 153 -18.73 1.54 11.16
N GLN A 154 -18.29 1.26 9.96
CA GLN A 154 -18.27 -0.10 9.46
C GLN A 154 -16.88 -0.71 9.61
N HIS A 155 -16.83 -1.89 10.22
CA HIS A 155 -15.60 -2.66 10.44
C HIS A 155 -15.75 -4.06 9.83
N ASP A 156 -14.62 -4.74 9.57
CA ASP A 156 -14.57 -6.09 9.01
C ASP A 156 -15.38 -6.25 7.71
N ASN A 157 -15.14 -5.37 6.73
CA ASN A 157 -15.85 -5.34 5.42
C ASN A 157 -17.38 -5.10 5.54
N GLY A 158 -17.79 -4.28 6.49
CA GLY A 158 -19.21 -3.97 6.71
C GLY A 158 -19.97 -4.98 7.56
N ARG A 159 -19.29 -6.04 8.05
CA ARG A 159 -19.93 -7.06 8.89
C ARG A 159 -20.17 -6.62 10.33
N ILE A 160 -19.45 -5.63 10.80
CA ILE A 160 -19.69 -4.97 12.09
C ILE A 160 -20.03 -3.53 11.83
N THR A 161 -21.16 -3.06 12.31
CA THR A 161 -21.51 -1.65 12.32
C THR A 161 -21.56 -1.18 13.76
N LEU A 162 -20.79 -0.15 14.08
CA LEU A 162 -20.71 0.49 15.39
C LEU A 162 -21.26 1.91 15.27
N PHE A 163 -22.13 2.29 16.18
CA PHE A 163 -22.56 3.67 16.39
C PHE A 163 -22.35 4.06 17.85
N VAL A 164 -21.86 5.26 18.08
CA VAL A 164 -21.68 5.85 19.39
C VAL A 164 -22.24 7.26 19.36
N ASP A 165 -23.14 7.57 20.26
CA ASP A 165 -23.82 8.87 20.32
C ASP A 165 -22.90 9.95 20.89
N ASP A 166 -22.23 9.67 22.01
CA ASP A 166 -21.34 10.61 22.70
C ASP A 166 -20.10 9.91 23.25
N ILE A 167 -19.00 10.68 23.35
CA ILE A 167 -17.72 10.19 23.87
C ILE A 167 -17.23 11.16 24.96
N GLN A 168 -17.14 10.64 26.19
CA GLN A 168 -16.58 11.36 27.32
C GLN A 168 -15.17 10.84 27.63
N ASP A 169 -14.21 11.74 27.91
CA ASP A 169 -12.85 11.41 28.37
C ASP A 169 -12.12 10.35 27.53
N SER A 170 -12.09 10.51 26.19
CA SER A 170 -11.30 9.69 25.26
C SER A 170 -11.45 8.16 25.33
N SER A 171 -12.12 7.63 26.36
CA SER A 171 -12.30 6.18 26.60
C SER A 171 -13.71 5.75 26.97
N HIS A 172 -14.55 6.67 27.46
CA HIS A 172 -15.92 6.39 27.86
C HIS A 172 -16.89 6.70 26.72
N LEU A 173 -17.61 5.68 26.29
CA LEU A 173 -18.59 5.74 25.19
C LEU A 173 -19.99 5.72 25.80
N ARG A 174 -20.92 6.50 25.22
CA ARG A 174 -22.33 6.54 25.61
C ARG A 174 -23.24 6.17 24.46
N ASN A 175 -24.36 5.52 24.81
CA ASN A 175 -25.40 5.10 23.87
C ASN A 175 -24.80 4.34 22.67
N ILE A 176 -24.29 3.14 22.94
CA ILE A 176 -23.58 2.34 21.97
C ILE A 176 -24.54 1.38 21.29
N PHE A 177 -24.53 1.37 19.97
CA PHE A 177 -25.21 0.39 19.15
C PHE A 177 -24.17 -0.39 18.34
N ILE A 178 -24.22 -1.73 18.43
CA ILE A 178 -23.36 -2.63 17.64
C ILE A 178 -24.25 -3.59 16.90
N HIS A 179 -24.04 -3.69 15.58
CA HIS A 179 -24.65 -4.67 14.71
C HIS A 179 -23.55 -5.57 14.15
N ASP A 180 -23.56 -6.86 14.50
CA ASP A 180 -22.55 -7.84 14.14
C ASP A 180 -23.16 -8.96 13.29
N GLN A 181 -22.69 -9.05 12.04
CA GLN A 181 -23.09 -10.04 11.03
C GLN A 181 -21.97 -11.03 10.67
N ARG A 182 -21.01 -11.23 11.55
CA ARG A 182 -19.87 -12.16 11.28
C ARG A 182 -20.29 -13.63 11.30
N GLU A 183 -21.37 -13.94 11.97
CA GLU A 183 -21.97 -15.27 12.06
C GLU A 183 -23.29 -15.34 11.31
N GLU A 184 -23.82 -16.53 11.11
CA GLU A 184 -25.15 -16.72 10.48
C GLU A 184 -26.30 -16.06 11.26
N VAL A 185 -26.11 -15.86 12.57
CA VAL A 185 -27.05 -15.21 13.47
C VAL A 185 -26.59 -13.77 13.64
N ILE A 186 -27.48 -12.81 13.31
CA ILE A 186 -27.21 -11.39 13.53
C ILE A 186 -27.27 -11.10 15.01
N LYS A 187 -26.25 -10.42 15.53
CA LYS A 187 -26.17 -9.97 16.91
C LYS A 187 -26.30 -8.45 16.94
N ILE A 188 -27.32 -7.96 17.64
CA ILE A 188 -27.49 -6.53 17.91
C ILE A 188 -27.21 -6.33 19.39
N VAL A 189 -26.31 -5.43 19.72
CA VAL A 189 -25.96 -5.11 21.10
C VAL A 189 -26.20 -3.64 21.35
N LEU A 190 -26.93 -3.35 22.41
CA LEU A 190 -27.25 -2.00 22.89
C LEU A 190 -26.70 -1.86 24.31
N SER A 191 -26.00 -0.76 24.57
CA SER A 191 -25.51 -0.45 25.91
C SER A 191 -25.55 1.06 26.14
N GLY A 192 -25.90 1.46 27.36
CA GLY A 192 -25.86 2.86 27.75
C GLY A 192 -24.45 3.39 27.93
N GLU A 193 -23.55 2.53 28.38
CA GLU A 193 -22.13 2.89 28.66
C GLU A 193 -21.18 1.82 28.15
N GLY A 194 -20.00 2.26 27.77
CA GLY A 194 -18.90 1.36 27.38
C GLY A 194 -17.54 1.99 27.56
N MET A 195 -16.55 1.14 27.68
CA MET A 195 -15.15 1.52 27.76
C MET A 195 -14.37 0.89 26.62
N LEU A 196 -13.55 1.68 25.98
CA LEU A 196 -12.58 1.22 25.00
C LEU A 196 -11.26 0.92 25.73
N ARG A 197 -10.75 -0.29 25.54
CA ARG A 197 -9.46 -0.72 26.08
C ARG A 197 -8.58 -1.29 24.98
N GLN A 198 -7.30 -0.96 25.04
CA GLN A 198 -6.28 -1.60 24.24
C GLN A 198 -5.40 -2.45 25.16
N ASP A 199 -5.17 -3.69 24.77
CA ASP A 199 -4.22 -4.58 25.42
C ASP A 199 -2.80 -4.15 25.03
N GLU A 200 -1.97 -3.77 25.98
CA GLU A 200 -0.61 -3.28 25.75
C GLU A 200 0.34 -4.34 25.16
N GLU A 201 0.11 -5.64 25.48
CA GLU A 201 0.97 -6.72 25.01
C GLU A 201 0.63 -7.16 23.58
N THR A 202 -0.65 -7.22 23.25
CA THR A 202 -1.13 -7.72 21.95
C THR A 202 -1.53 -6.63 20.98
N GLY A 203 -1.67 -5.38 21.45
CA GLY A 203 -2.18 -4.24 20.66
C GLY A 203 -3.66 -4.42 20.25
N GLN A 204 -4.36 -5.42 20.79
CA GLN A 204 -5.74 -5.71 20.44
C GLN A 204 -6.69 -4.72 21.12
N GLN A 205 -7.65 -4.25 20.35
CA GLN A 205 -8.68 -3.34 20.86
C GLN A 205 -9.93 -4.10 21.27
N PHE A 206 -10.42 -3.78 22.47
CA PHE A 206 -11.66 -4.33 23.03
C PHE A 206 -12.61 -3.18 23.40
N ILE A 207 -13.88 -3.32 23.03
CA ILE A 207 -14.96 -2.51 23.58
C ILE A 207 -15.59 -3.33 24.70
N THR A 208 -15.54 -2.84 25.92
CA THR A 208 -16.26 -3.41 27.06
C THR A 208 -17.51 -2.59 27.29
N LEU A 209 -18.65 -3.16 27.04
CA LEU A 209 -19.99 -2.60 27.24
C LEU A 209 -20.44 -2.92 28.65
N ILE A 210 -21.11 -1.95 29.26
CA ILE A 210 -21.60 -2.04 30.64
C ILE A 210 -23.12 -1.84 30.62
N ASP A 211 -23.82 -2.70 31.34
CA ASP A 211 -25.29 -2.68 31.48
C ASP A 211 -26.01 -2.54 30.14
N GLY A 212 -26.18 -3.68 29.46
CA GLY A 212 -26.71 -3.68 28.11
C GLY A 212 -27.59 -4.87 27.77
N ARG A 213 -28.15 -4.83 26.56
CA ARG A 213 -28.98 -5.88 26.00
C ARG A 213 -28.41 -6.39 24.68
N ARG A 214 -28.47 -7.70 24.50
CA ARG A 214 -28.08 -8.37 23.28
C ARG A 214 -29.27 -9.09 22.68
N TYR A 215 -29.46 -8.91 21.40
CA TYR A 215 -30.50 -9.55 20.60
C TYR A 215 -29.83 -10.44 19.56
N ASP A 216 -30.03 -11.75 19.67
CA ASP A 216 -29.52 -12.73 18.73
C ASP A 216 -30.66 -13.30 17.90
N GLY A 217 -30.62 -13.19 16.58
CA GLY A 217 -31.70 -13.70 15.74
C GLY A 217 -31.40 -13.63 14.24
N LYS A 218 -32.22 -14.32 13.47
CA LYS A 218 -32.23 -14.20 11.99
C LYS A 218 -33.40 -13.29 11.57
N PRO A 219 -33.19 -12.26 10.77
CA PRO A 219 -34.28 -11.45 10.24
C PRO A 219 -35.31 -12.31 9.50
N GLY A 220 -36.61 -12.03 9.75
CA GLY A 220 -37.70 -12.78 9.14
C GLY A 220 -38.08 -14.08 9.85
N THR A 221 -37.44 -14.44 10.96
CA THR A 221 -37.81 -15.56 11.81
C THR A 221 -38.38 -15.06 13.15
N ALA A 222 -39.21 -15.87 13.82
CA ALA A 222 -39.74 -15.55 15.15
C ALA A 222 -38.79 -15.92 16.28
N ASN A 223 -37.65 -16.54 15.99
CA ASN A 223 -36.70 -17.01 16.98
C ASN A 223 -35.63 -15.93 17.27
N TYR A 224 -35.91 -15.13 18.30
CA TYR A 224 -34.96 -14.18 18.86
C TYR A 224 -34.62 -14.58 20.32
N ALA A 225 -33.34 -14.62 20.64
CA ALA A 225 -32.85 -14.69 22.01
C ALA A 225 -32.50 -13.29 22.49
N ILE A 226 -33.05 -12.90 23.64
CA ILE A 226 -32.73 -11.62 24.27
C ILE A 226 -31.92 -11.94 25.51
N GLY A 227 -30.72 -11.40 25.62
CA GLY A 227 -29.85 -11.51 26.78
C GLY A 227 -29.58 -10.13 27.38
N GLU A 228 -29.68 -10.04 28.71
CA GLU A 228 -29.16 -8.88 29.47
C GLU A 228 -27.79 -9.23 30.02
N PHE A 229 -26.88 -8.27 30.06
CA PHE A 229 -25.53 -8.47 30.55
C PHE A 229 -25.05 -7.26 31.38
N ASP A 230 -24.34 -7.52 32.47
CA ASP A 230 -23.67 -6.50 33.25
C ASP A 230 -22.38 -6.03 32.54
N ARG A 231 -21.66 -6.95 31.91
CA ARG A 231 -20.46 -6.65 31.11
C ARG A 231 -20.39 -7.55 29.87
N TYR A 232 -20.10 -6.94 28.73
CA TYR A 232 -19.89 -7.64 27.48
C TYR A 232 -18.68 -7.05 26.77
N SER A 233 -17.66 -7.86 26.51
CA SER A 233 -16.47 -7.43 25.81
C SER A 233 -16.46 -7.95 24.39
N LEU A 234 -16.41 -7.05 23.44
CA LEU A 234 -16.28 -7.35 22.01
C LEU A 234 -14.87 -7.01 21.53
N ARG A 235 -14.22 -7.97 20.91
CA ARG A 235 -12.94 -7.75 20.27
C ARG A 235 -13.15 -7.13 18.88
N LEU A 236 -12.61 -5.95 18.68
CA LEU A 236 -12.48 -5.34 17.36
C LEU A 236 -11.29 -5.99 16.68
N LYS A 237 -11.54 -6.81 15.66
CA LYS A 237 -10.47 -7.48 14.91
C LYS A 237 -9.69 -6.43 14.12
N GLN A 238 -8.51 -6.08 14.59
CA GLN A 238 -7.61 -5.23 13.86
C GLN A 238 -6.98 -6.03 12.71
N ARG A 239 -7.22 -5.62 11.47
CA ARG A 239 -6.70 -6.27 10.24
C ARG A 239 -5.19 -6.03 10.05
N GLN A 240 -4.38 -5.96 11.11
CA GLN A 240 -3.05 -5.36 11.02
C GLN A 240 -1.85 -6.28 11.25
N THR A 241 -1.97 -7.60 11.44
CA THR A 241 -0.78 -8.32 11.93
C THR A 241 0.28 -8.61 10.85
N GLU A 242 -0.09 -8.89 9.62
CA GLU A 242 0.90 -9.23 8.56
C GLU A 242 1.36 -8.01 7.76
N ASP A 243 0.44 -7.15 7.35
CA ASP A 243 0.77 -5.95 6.56
C ASP A 243 1.56 -4.93 7.40
N ALA A 244 1.22 -4.75 8.68
CA ALA A 244 1.93 -3.84 9.58
C ALA A 244 3.35 -4.35 9.90
N GLN A 245 3.55 -5.67 10.06
CA GLN A 245 4.88 -6.23 10.28
C GLN A 245 5.77 -6.13 9.04
N SER A 246 5.22 -6.34 7.85
CA SER A 246 5.99 -6.20 6.60
C SER A 246 6.33 -4.73 6.33
N GLN A 247 5.40 -3.80 6.58
CA GLN A 247 5.66 -2.36 6.48
C GLN A 247 6.70 -1.89 7.50
N LYS A 248 6.64 -2.38 8.75
CA LYS A 248 7.64 -2.07 9.79
C LYS A 248 9.05 -2.51 9.40
N ARG A 249 9.21 -3.61 8.65
CA ARG A 249 10.51 -4.06 8.14
C ARG A 249 11.03 -3.22 6.99
N ALA A 250 10.13 -2.70 6.17
CA ALA A 250 10.50 -1.79 5.09
C ALA A 250 11.13 -0.48 5.60
N THR A 251 10.95 -0.12 6.89
CA THR A 251 11.61 1.05 7.52
C THR A 251 13.08 0.79 7.88
N PHE A 252 13.50 -0.47 8.01
CA PHE A 252 14.86 -0.76 8.43
C PHE A 252 15.87 -0.33 7.37
N PRO A 253 16.99 0.32 7.77
CA PRO A 253 18.05 0.66 6.83
C PRO A 253 18.64 -0.61 6.21
N THR A 254 19.04 -0.54 4.95
CA THR A 254 19.54 -1.71 4.20
C THR A 254 20.76 -2.35 4.87
N SER A 255 21.58 -1.54 5.56
CA SER A 255 22.75 -2.03 6.30
C SER A 255 22.41 -2.98 7.44
N SER A 256 21.30 -2.78 8.14
CA SER A 256 20.86 -3.66 9.23
C SER A 256 20.27 -4.97 8.73
N LEU A 257 19.72 -4.99 7.50
CA LEU A 257 19.18 -6.20 6.88
C LEU A 257 20.28 -7.15 6.39
N LEU A 258 21.46 -6.63 6.00
CA LEU A 258 22.60 -7.41 5.50
C LEU A 258 23.22 -8.36 6.53
N GLY A 259 23.08 -8.05 7.84
CA GLY A 259 23.62 -8.86 8.94
C GLY A 259 22.59 -9.70 9.69
N SER A 260 21.32 -9.68 9.29
CA SER A 260 20.27 -10.37 10.00
C SER A 260 20.14 -11.84 9.59
N ASP A 261 20.02 -12.75 10.57
CA ASP A 261 19.73 -14.17 10.34
C ASP A 261 18.23 -14.48 10.19
N ASN A 262 17.38 -13.48 10.38
CA ASN A 262 15.94 -13.64 10.26
C ASN A 262 15.53 -13.83 8.79
N LEU A 263 14.82 -14.92 8.49
CA LEU A 263 14.34 -15.24 7.12
C LEU A 263 13.52 -14.13 6.49
N ARG A 264 12.74 -13.41 7.30
CA ARG A 264 11.88 -12.32 6.81
C ARG A 264 12.69 -11.07 6.45
N ASP A 265 13.79 -10.79 7.14
CA ASP A 265 14.70 -9.68 6.82
C ASP A 265 15.50 -9.98 5.54
N LYS A 266 15.88 -11.25 5.37
CA LYS A 266 16.48 -11.75 4.11
C LYS A 266 15.51 -11.60 2.93
N ALA A 267 14.22 -11.87 3.13
CA ALA A 267 13.21 -11.69 2.10
C ALA A 267 13.03 -10.22 1.69
N GLU A 268 13.02 -9.28 2.67
CA GLU A 268 12.99 -7.84 2.37
C GLU A 268 14.25 -7.39 1.61
N LEU A 269 15.42 -7.89 1.98
CA LEU A 269 16.67 -7.60 1.26
C LEU A 269 16.61 -8.11 -0.19
N GLN A 270 16.15 -9.36 -0.39
CA GLN A 270 15.96 -9.94 -1.72
C GLN A 270 14.99 -9.12 -2.56
N TYR A 271 13.89 -8.67 -1.97
CA TYR A 271 12.94 -7.79 -2.64
C TYR A 271 13.60 -6.48 -3.08
N ARG A 272 14.44 -5.86 -2.25
CA ARG A 272 15.15 -4.62 -2.59
C ARG A 272 16.17 -4.81 -3.72
N LEU A 273 16.84 -5.94 -3.76
CA LEU A 273 17.81 -6.28 -4.81
C LEU A 273 17.14 -6.77 -6.10
N SER A 274 15.94 -7.32 -6.00
CA SER A 274 15.22 -7.83 -7.19
C SER A 274 14.86 -6.73 -8.17
N SER A 275 14.55 -5.51 -7.72
CA SER A 275 14.14 -4.40 -8.57
C SER A 275 15.22 -4.00 -9.62
N PRO A 276 16.47 -3.68 -9.25
CA PRO A 276 17.51 -3.39 -10.24
C PRO A 276 17.88 -4.60 -11.11
N LEU A 277 17.87 -5.82 -10.53
CA LEU A 277 18.14 -7.04 -11.29
C LEU A 277 17.02 -7.33 -12.30
N ALA A 278 15.78 -7.04 -11.96
CA ALA A 278 14.66 -7.21 -12.87
C ALA A 278 14.76 -6.32 -14.12
N VAL A 279 15.24 -5.07 -13.99
CA VAL A 279 15.48 -4.20 -15.15
C VAL A 279 16.43 -4.86 -16.13
N LEU A 280 17.55 -5.41 -15.63
CA LEU A 280 18.58 -6.04 -16.48
C LEU A 280 18.09 -7.36 -17.08
N SER A 281 17.46 -8.22 -16.28
CA SER A 281 16.96 -9.53 -16.76
C SER A 281 15.82 -9.39 -17.76
N LEU A 282 14.88 -8.46 -17.53
CA LEU A 282 13.79 -8.19 -18.47
C LEU A 282 14.30 -7.58 -19.78
N THR A 283 15.37 -6.77 -19.73
CA THR A 283 16.00 -6.25 -20.95
C THR A 283 16.58 -7.38 -21.80
N LEU A 284 17.18 -8.41 -21.18
CA LEU A 284 17.68 -9.58 -21.90
C LEU A 284 16.55 -10.41 -22.53
N LEU A 285 15.38 -10.45 -21.89
CA LEU A 285 14.21 -11.17 -22.37
C LEU A 285 13.46 -10.45 -23.52
N ALA A 286 13.62 -9.12 -23.64
CA ALA A 286 12.87 -8.30 -24.60
C ALA A 286 13.41 -8.39 -26.03
N VAL A 287 14.57 -8.95 -26.25
CA VAL A 287 15.26 -9.05 -27.56
C VAL A 287 15.34 -10.48 -28.01
#